data_0baf7b50ad0aaddb397794d4f927b6b8
#
_entry.id   0baf7b50ad0aaddb397794d4f927b6b8
#
_cell.length_a   1.000
_cell.length_b   1.000
_cell.length_c   1.000
_cell.angle_alpha   90.00
_cell.angle_beta   90.00
_cell.angle_gamma   90.00
#
_symmetry.space_group_name_H-M   'P 1'
#
loop_
_entity.id
_entity.type
_entity.pdbx_description
1 polymer ?
#
loop_
_entity_poly.entity_id
_entity_poly.type
_entity_poly.pdbx_seq_one_letter_code
_entity_poly.pdbx_strand_id
1 'polypeptide(L)'
;MFHFSWMKFKWDSQKNDLNQLKHHISFETAVHIFDDPYYIEIYDSEHSMEEDRYIALGFVNDVIFVVFTERKDYIRLISARLATESE
;
A
#
# COMPACT_ATOMS: atom_id res chain seq x y z
N MET A 1 -4.03 -9.05 10.71
CA MET A 1 -4.12 -9.94 9.54
C MET A 1 -2.81 -9.93 8.78
N PHE A 2 -2.36 -11.08 8.35
CA PHE A 2 -1.09 -11.17 7.62
C PHE A 2 -1.35 -11.33 6.14
N HIS A 3 -0.57 -10.61 5.34
CA HIS A 3 -0.55 -10.76 3.89
C HIS A 3 0.73 -11.51 3.56
N PHE A 4 0.61 -12.80 3.39
CA PHE A 4 1.77 -13.67 3.22
C PHE A 4 2.31 -13.62 1.81
N SER A 5 3.48 -14.20 1.63
CA SER A 5 4.14 -14.28 0.32
C SER A 5 3.29 -14.97 -0.75
N TRP A 6 2.31 -15.80 -0.36
CA TRP A 6 1.38 -16.41 -1.29
C TRP A 6 0.31 -15.43 -1.80
N MET A 7 0.11 -14.29 -1.12
CA MET A 7 -0.84 -13.27 -1.55
C MET A 7 -0.29 -12.53 -2.75
N LYS A 8 -1.10 -12.37 -3.78
CA LYS A 8 -0.72 -11.65 -4.98
C LYS A 8 -0.95 -10.17 -4.82
N PHE A 9 -0.09 -9.37 -5.46
CA PHE A 9 -0.22 -7.93 -5.51
C PHE A 9 -0.42 -7.50 -6.97
N LYS A 10 -1.35 -6.59 -7.19
CA LYS A 10 -1.62 -6.06 -8.52
C LYS A 10 -1.76 -4.55 -8.46
N TRP A 11 -1.59 -3.91 -9.60
CA TRP A 11 -1.79 -2.47 -9.72
C TRP A 11 -1.91 -2.10 -11.19
N ASP A 12 -2.38 -0.88 -11.41
CA ASP A 12 -2.41 -0.26 -12.72
C ASP A 12 -1.01 0.29 -13.02
N SER A 13 -0.43 -0.09 -14.15
CA SER A 13 0.94 0.33 -14.48
C SER A 13 1.07 1.84 -14.64
N GLN A 14 0.03 2.52 -15.14
CA GLN A 14 0.06 3.98 -15.26
C GLN A 14 0.07 4.63 -13.89
N LYS A 15 -0.69 4.09 -12.95
CA LYS A 15 -0.67 4.60 -11.57
C LYS A 15 0.68 4.41 -10.93
N ASN A 16 1.33 3.28 -11.19
CA ASN A 16 2.68 3.05 -10.68
C ASN A 16 3.66 4.08 -11.24
N ASP A 17 3.60 4.34 -12.54
CA ASP A 17 4.48 5.32 -13.18
C ASP A 17 4.25 6.71 -12.60
N LEU A 18 2.99 7.14 -12.46
CA LEU A 18 2.66 8.44 -11.89
C LEU A 18 3.08 8.53 -10.42
N ASN A 19 2.92 7.45 -9.68
CA ASN A 19 3.32 7.41 -8.29
C ASN A 19 4.83 7.62 -8.14
N GLN A 20 5.62 7.01 -9.01
CA GLN A 20 7.07 7.19 -8.98
C GLN A 20 7.46 8.63 -9.31
N LEU A 21 6.80 9.25 -10.28
CA LEU A 21 7.05 10.65 -10.61
C LEU A 21 6.71 11.57 -9.45
N LYS A 22 5.60 11.31 -8.77
CA LYS A 22 5.09 12.19 -7.72
C LYS A 22 5.77 11.95 -6.37
N HIS A 23 6.03 10.71 -6.02
CA HIS A 23 6.48 10.34 -4.69
C HIS A 23 7.81 9.63 -4.66
N HIS A 24 8.40 9.33 -5.81
CA HIS A 24 9.70 8.65 -5.93
C HIS A 24 9.71 7.25 -5.32
N ILE A 25 8.56 6.59 -5.27
CA ILE A 25 8.41 5.23 -4.77
C ILE A 25 7.66 4.42 -5.79
N SER A 26 8.22 3.25 -6.15
CA SER A 26 7.52 2.31 -7.02
C SER A 26 6.60 1.42 -6.19
N PHE A 27 5.57 0.89 -6.82
CA PHE A 27 4.71 -0.10 -6.16
C PHE A 27 5.47 -1.40 -5.91
N GLU A 28 6.43 -1.74 -6.77
CA GLU A 28 7.30 -2.89 -6.57
C GLU A 28 8.06 -2.79 -5.24
N THR A 29 8.52 -1.59 -4.89
CA THR A 29 9.17 -1.36 -3.60
C THR A 29 8.15 -1.37 -2.46
N ALA A 30 7.01 -0.71 -2.68
CA ALA A 30 6.01 -0.53 -1.64
C ALA A 30 5.42 -1.83 -1.12
N VAL A 31 5.31 -2.87 -1.97
CA VAL A 31 4.72 -4.15 -1.54
C VAL A 31 5.53 -4.79 -0.41
N HIS A 32 6.79 -4.45 -0.28
CA HIS A 32 7.64 -5.03 0.76
C HIS A 32 7.28 -4.59 2.18
N ILE A 33 6.43 -3.57 2.34
CA ILE A 33 5.95 -3.23 3.68
C ILE A 33 5.15 -4.38 4.30
N PHE A 34 4.52 -5.20 3.47
CA PHE A 34 3.73 -6.33 3.97
C PHE A 34 4.60 -7.46 4.52
N ASP A 35 5.92 -7.39 4.29
CA ASP A 35 6.90 -8.29 4.90
C ASP A 35 7.40 -7.78 6.26
N ASP A 36 7.11 -6.52 6.60
CA ASP A 36 7.49 -5.96 7.88
C ASP A 36 6.60 -6.57 8.96
N PRO A 37 7.17 -7.28 9.96
CA PRO A 37 6.35 -7.91 11.00
C PRO A 37 5.60 -6.90 11.89
N TYR A 38 5.96 -5.62 11.81
CA TYR A 38 5.36 -4.58 12.62
C TYR A 38 4.48 -3.63 11.81
N TYR A 39 4.15 -3.97 10.57
CA TYR A 39 3.31 -3.07 9.79
C TYR A 39 1.94 -2.90 10.44
N ILE A 40 1.33 -1.75 10.18
CA ILE A 40 0.01 -1.39 10.71
C ILE A 40 -0.96 -1.28 9.54
N GLU A 41 -2.15 -1.80 9.72
CA GLU A 41 -3.20 -1.75 8.70
C GLU A 41 -4.46 -1.13 9.30
N ILE A 42 -5.02 -0.12 8.63
CA ILE A 42 -6.17 0.63 9.09
C ILE A 42 -7.19 0.71 7.97
N TYR A 43 -8.47 0.53 8.31
CA TYR A 43 -9.55 0.75 7.36
C TYR A 43 -9.73 2.26 7.13
N ASP A 44 -9.72 2.69 5.87
CA ASP A 44 -9.88 4.09 5.50
C ASP A 44 -11.35 4.41 5.26
N SER A 45 -12.08 4.75 6.32
CA SER A 45 -13.51 5.00 6.24
C SER A 45 -13.85 6.24 5.40
N GLU A 46 -12.94 7.21 5.34
CA GLU A 46 -13.20 8.45 4.58
C GLU A 46 -13.21 8.21 3.07
N HIS A 47 -12.44 7.25 2.59
CA HIS A 47 -12.25 7.03 1.16
C HIS A 47 -12.81 5.69 0.68
N SER A 48 -13.67 5.07 1.48
CA SER A 48 -14.27 3.76 1.16
C SER A 48 -15.68 3.86 0.61
N MET A 49 -15.96 4.86 -0.21
CA MET A 49 -17.32 5.11 -0.71
C MET A 49 -17.75 4.11 -1.76
N GLU A 50 -16.91 3.83 -2.75
CA GLU A 50 -17.24 2.92 -3.84
C GLU A 50 -16.69 1.52 -3.60
N GLU A 51 -15.54 1.44 -2.94
CA GLU A 51 -14.91 0.18 -2.57
C GLU A 51 -14.13 0.38 -1.28
N ASP A 52 -13.98 -0.68 -0.54
CA ASP A 52 -13.26 -0.62 0.72
C ASP A 52 -11.78 -0.34 0.47
N ARG A 53 -11.27 0.69 1.12
CA ARG A 53 -9.87 1.09 1.06
C ARG A 53 -9.23 0.94 2.41
N TYR A 54 -7.95 0.57 2.38
CA TYR A 54 -7.14 0.37 3.57
C TYR A 54 -5.86 1.16 3.44
N ILE A 55 -5.32 1.52 4.60
CA ILE A 55 -4.03 2.17 4.70
C ILE A 55 -3.11 1.21 5.43
N ALA A 56 -1.92 1.00 4.90
CA ALA A 56 -0.88 0.26 5.57
C ALA A 56 0.36 1.14 5.75
N LEU A 57 0.97 1.04 6.91
CA LEU A 57 2.23 1.71 7.23
C LEU A 57 3.24 0.63 7.54
N GLY A 58 4.35 0.63 6.83
CA GLY A 58 5.40 -0.34 7.04
C GLY A 58 6.76 0.24 6.66
N PHE A 59 7.81 -0.46 7.05
CA PHE A 59 9.18 0.01 6.89
C PHE A 59 9.88 -0.72 5.75
N VAL A 60 10.35 0.06 4.77
CA VAL A 60 11.26 -0.39 3.72
C VAL A 60 12.26 0.75 3.52
N ASN A 61 13.35 0.73 4.25
CA ASN A 61 14.32 1.84 4.35
C ASN A 61 13.73 3.11 4.99
N ASP A 62 12.47 3.37 4.79
CA ASP A 62 11.68 4.44 5.39
C ASP A 62 10.30 3.92 5.68
N VAL A 63 9.53 4.67 6.47
CA VAL A 63 8.13 4.32 6.70
C VAL A 63 7.33 4.74 5.48
N ILE A 64 6.69 3.79 4.84
CA ILE A 64 5.90 3.99 3.63
C ILE A 64 4.42 3.87 3.98
N PHE A 65 3.64 4.81 3.46
CA PHE A 65 2.19 4.87 3.59
C PHE A 65 1.59 4.36 2.29
N VAL A 66 0.87 3.25 2.35
CA VAL A 66 0.30 2.60 1.17
C VAL A 66 -1.21 2.57 1.28
N VAL A 67 -1.90 2.98 0.21
CA VAL A 67 -3.34 2.83 0.07
C VAL A 67 -3.61 1.65 -0.85
N PHE A 68 -4.48 0.76 -0.44
CA PHE A 68 -4.78 -0.44 -1.20
C PHE A 68 -6.22 -0.88 -0.99
N THR A 69 -6.69 -1.76 -1.87
CA THR A 69 -7.96 -2.48 -1.69
C THR A 69 -7.67 -3.96 -1.63
N GLU A 70 -8.52 -4.69 -0.94
CA GLU A 70 -8.43 -6.14 -0.90
C GLU A 70 -9.44 -6.74 -1.86
N ARG A 71 -8.96 -7.64 -2.69
CA ARG A 71 -9.80 -8.49 -3.53
C ARG A 71 -9.72 -9.91 -2.98
N LYS A 72 -10.55 -10.79 -3.50
CA LYS A 72 -10.68 -12.15 -2.97
C LYS A 72 -9.33 -12.86 -2.82
N ASP A 73 -8.46 -12.72 -3.82
CA ASP A 73 -7.19 -13.45 -3.86
C ASP A 73 -5.99 -12.58 -4.17
N TYR A 74 -6.13 -11.24 -4.09
CA TYR A 74 -5.01 -10.34 -4.28
C TYR A 74 -5.27 -8.99 -3.61
N ILE A 75 -4.17 -8.25 -3.43
CA ILE A 75 -4.19 -6.88 -2.95
C ILE A 75 -3.90 -5.97 -4.13
N ARG A 76 -4.73 -4.94 -4.31
CA ARG A 76 -4.54 -3.96 -5.37
C ARG A 76 -4.02 -2.66 -4.78
N LEU A 77 -2.81 -2.28 -5.14
CA LEU A 77 -2.21 -1.03 -4.70
C LEU A 77 -2.80 0.15 -5.46
N ILE A 78 -3.08 1.22 -4.73
CA ILE A 78 -3.64 2.46 -5.29
C ILE A 78 -2.61 3.58 -5.25
N SER A 79 -1.88 3.75 -4.14
CA SER A 79 -0.84 4.76 -4.01
C SER A 79 0.16 4.37 -2.93
N ALA A 80 1.35 4.98 -3.02
CA ALA A 80 2.40 4.77 -2.02
C ALA A 80 3.21 6.06 -1.90
N ARG A 81 3.49 6.48 -0.67
CA ARG A 81 4.29 7.67 -0.39
C ARG A 81 5.01 7.50 0.95
N LEU A 82 5.96 8.35 1.20
CA LEU A 82 6.57 8.36 2.52
C LEU A 82 5.53 8.85 3.54
N ALA A 83 5.56 8.25 4.72
CA ALA A 83 4.70 8.68 5.81
C ALA A 83 5.16 10.02 6.36
N THR A 84 4.22 10.82 6.84
CA THR A 84 4.53 12.06 7.55
C THR A 84 4.77 11.77 9.02
N GLU A 85 5.34 12.73 9.75
CA GLU A 85 5.62 12.55 11.17
C GLU A 85 4.38 12.25 11.99
N SER A 86 3.23 12.74 11.55
CA SER A 86 1.98 12.54 12.29
C SER A 86 1.30 11.20 12.01
N GLU A 87 1.85 10.43 11.10
CA GLU A 87 1.24 9.14 10.71
C GLU A 87 1.83 7.90 11.37
#